data_d6b8d1fef61c95a409329bc13ff34034
#
_entry.id   d6b8d1fef61c95a409329bc13ff34034
#
_cell.length_a   1.000
_cell.length_b   1.000
_cell.length_c   1.000
_cell.angle_alpha   90.00
_cell.angle_beta   90.00
_cell.angle_gamma   90.00
#
_symmetry.space_group_name_H-M   'P 1'
#
loop_
_entity.id
_entity.type
_entity.pdbx_description
1 polymer ?
#
loop_
_entity_poly.entity_id
_entity_poly.type
_entity_poly.pdbx_seq_one_letter_code
_entity_poly.pdbx_strand_id
1 'polypeptide(L)'
;MNGYVVVRFLVAGLMLLVISACGETPIDVKALKSQPKKYVGSDTCKLCHLEHYDSWKMTLHSRMMQDAKKNQDAIIVPIDEKKIRDDLAKIKGLKVPADKIFIPKPDEILYTIGSQWKQRFIVKKEDKLYITPIQYFVKNNTWANYNEATWDKKPWILGCGGCHATGVDLEKNTFVEPGVGCEACHGKGSWHAALPKTAVFEKRETIVNPAKLTMGVEVQICGSCHNRGKATQHKGAEWAVGYEPGKALEAYFKSTSFAAGDVKEIYANEFSKGHHQQYIDWAQSKHADEGVTCTSCHYVHQIGVPPTRSQTQAAGSKQCLVCHQVVNNNQAHSIHSFANCVGCHMPRIATSALSGDIHSHVFVALLPRDTLKNPVIPNSCQTCHKHKNQDLKQLQAVYDALTVLPKPMGMPGKVEAPKTVEAVPPPKAEAPKEAPPQPAEAPKK
;
A
#
# COMPACT_ATOMS: atom_id res chain seq x y z
N MET A 1 63.12 -50.34 -14.59
CA MET A 1 61.76 -50.11 -15.25
C MET A 1 60.63 -50.35 -14.24
N ASN A 2 60.33 -49.53 -13.31
CA ASN A 2 59.12 -49.72 -12.48
C ASN A 2 58.76 -48.45 -11.68
N GLY A 3 59.25 -47.26 -12.00
CA GLY A 3 58.99 -46.04 -11.28
C GLY A 3 57.87 -45.13 -11.92
N TYR A 4 57.61 -45.31 -13.19
CA TYR A 4 56.74 -44.40 -13.94
C TYR A 4 55.24 -44.80 -14.03
N VAL A 5 54.92 -46.05 -13.68
CA VAL A 5 53.53 -46.55 -13.79
C VAL A 5 52.72 -46.17 -12.55
N VAL A 6 53.32 -46.13 -11.38
CA VAL A 6 52.62 -45.83 -10.09
C VAL A 6 52.16 -44.32 -9.98
N VAL A 7 53.00 -43.41 -10.55
CA VAL A 7 52.64 -41.96 -10.53
C VAL A 7 51.48 -41.60 -11.45
N ARG A 8 51.32 -42.32 -12.58
CA ARG A 8 50.19 -42.08 -13.48
C ARG A 8 48.81 -42.52 -12.93
N PHE A 9 48.79 -43.55 -12.10
CA PHE A 9 47.53 -43.99 -11.46
C PHE A 9 47.12 -43.10 -10.27
N LEU A 10 48.09 -42.50 -9.56
CA LEU A 10 47.78 -41.57 -8.47
C LEU A 10 47.27 -40.21 -8.98
N VAL A 11 47.80 -39.71 -10.11
CA VAL A 11 47.31 -38.45 -10.71
C VAL A 11 45.94 -38.62 -11.37
N ALA A 12 45.64 -39.76 -11.98
CA ALA A 12 44.32 -40.06 -12.53
C ALA A 12 43.26 -40.25 -11.43
N GLY A 13 43.63 -40.84 -10.29
CA GLY A 13 42.75 -41.00 -9.13
C GLY A 13 42.46 -39.67 -8.42
N LEU A 14 43.43 -38.73 -8.40
CA LEU A 14 43.22 -37.40 -7.80
C LEU A 14 42.40 -36.46 -8.70
N MET A 15 42.47 -36.62 -10.04
CA MET A 15 41.62 -35.86 -10.97
C MET A 15 40.16 -36.30 -10.99
N LEU A 16 39.87 -37.55 -10.66
CA LEU A 16 38.50 -38.07 -10.55
C LEU A 16 37.81 -37.67 -9.24
N LEU A 17 38.54 -37.30 -8.18
CA LEU A 17 37.99 -36.86 -6.90
C LEU A 17 37.67 -35.33 -6.85
N VAL A 18 38.16 -34.53 -7.80
CA VAL A 18 37.93 -33.08 -7.82
C VAL A 18 36.69 -32.72 -8.65
N ILE A 19 36.11 -33.61 -9.45
CA ILE A 19 34.94 -33.34 -10.25
C ILE A 19 33.60 -33.61 -9.49
N SER A 20 33.65 -34.20 -8.30
CA SER A 20 32.46 -34.51 -7.51
C SER A 20 31.99 -33.41 -6.54
N ALA A 21 32.61 -32.23 -6.53
CA ALA A 21 32.36 -31.23 -5.48
C ALA A 21 31.58 -29.98 -5.90
N CYS A 22 31.04 -29.92 -7.14
CA CYS A 22 30.24 -28.77 -7.59
C CYS A 22 28.96 -29.20 -8.37
N GLY A 23 28.31 -30.23 -7.93
CA GLY A 23 27.00 -30.58 -8.42
C GLY A 23 25.92 -30.20 -7.38
N GLU A 24 25.37 -28.97 -7.44
CA GLU A 24 24.06 -28.76 -6.85
C GLU A 24 23.16 -29.87 -7.40
N THR A 25 22.65 -30.74 -6.53
CA THR A 25 21.69 -31.77 -6.93
C THR A 25 20.56 -31.07 -7.65
N PRO A 26 20.21 -31.45 -8.88
CA PRO A 26 19.11 -30.84 -9.60
C PRO A 26 17.86 -30.90 -8.71
N ILE A 27 17.28 -29.75 -8.39
CA ILE A 27 16.04 -29.73 -7.60
C ILE A 27 14.94 -30.36 -8.47
N ASP A 28 14.34 -31.41 -7.97
CA ASP A 28 13.15 -31.99 -8.60
C ASP A 28 11.98 -31.00 -8.43
N VAL A 29 11.74 -30.22 -9.48
CA VAL A 29 10.66 -29.22 -9.53
C VAL A 29 9.29 -29.87 -9.35
N LYS A 30 9.10 -31.11 -9.80
CA LYS A 30 7.83 -31.84 -9.62
C LYS A 30 7.64 -32.21 -8.16
N ALA A 31 8.65 -32.70 -7.50
CA ALA A 31 8.62 -32.98 -6.06
C ALA A 31 8.43 -31.68 -5.25
N LEU A 32 9.06 -30.57 -5.64
CA LEU A 32 8.85 -29.26 -5.02
C LEU A 32 7.38 -28.81 -5.16
N LYS A 33 6.83 -28.88 -6.36
CA LYS A 33 5.43 -28.50 -6.65
C LYS A 33 4.38 -29.42 -6.01
N SER A 34 4.75 -30.62 -5.57
CA SER A 34 3.87 -31.50 -4.79
C SER A 34 3.69 -31.07 -3.33
N GLN A 35 4.58 -30.25 -2.82
CA GLN A 35 4.47 -29.69 -1.47
C GLN A 35 3.55 -28.46 -1.46
N PRO A 36 2.79 -28.21 -0.37
CA PRO A 36 1.98 -27.00 -0.26
C PRO A 36 2.85 -25.74 -0.26
N LYS A 37 2.44 -24.74 -1.04
CA LYS A 37 3.10 -23.42 -0.99
C LYS A 37 2.94 -22.79 0.40
N LYS A 38 4.03 -22.20 0.91
CA LYS A 38 4.07 -21.50 2.20
C LYS A 38 4.59 -20.09 2.05
N TYR A 39 4.20 -19.22 2.95
CA TYR A 39 4.83 -17.92 3.12
C TYR A 39 6.22 -18.09 3.73
N VAL A 40 7.18 -17.26 3.30
CA VAL A 40 8.59 -17.32 3.74
C VAL A 40 9.07 -16.00 4.37
N GLY A 41 8.28 -14.93 4.24
CA GLY A 41 8.59 -13.58 4.73
C GLY A 41 9.52 -12.80 3.81
N SER A 42 9.42 -11.49 3.87
CA SER A 42 10.15 -10.56 3.01
C SER A 42 11.67 -10.60 3.20
N ASP A 43 12.16 -10.99 4.37
CA ASP A 43 13.60 -11.14 4.62
C ASP A 43 14.22 -12.27 3.78
N THR A 44 13.47 -13.31 3.44
CA THR A 44 13.88 -14.35 2.50
C THR A 44 14.04 -13.77 1.09
N CYS A 45 13.15 -12.91 0.66
CA CYS A 45 13.20 -12.25 -0.65
C CYS A 45 14.42 -11.34 -0.79
N LYS A 46 14.80 -10.67 0.29
CA LYS A 46 15.97 -9.79 0.39
C LYS A 46 17.25 -10.44 -0.10
N LEU A 47 17.44 -11.73 0.13
CA LEU A 47 18.67 -12.46 -0.23
C LEU A 47 18.98 -12.40 -1.74
N CYS A 48 17.95 -12.20 -2.58
CA CYS A 48 18.12 -12.11 -4.04
C CYS A 48 17.61 -10.78 -4.62
N HIS A 49 16.70 -10.09 -3.94
CA HIS A 49 16.02 -8.88 -4.40
C HIS A 49 16.29 -7.69 -3.47
N LEU A 50 17.58 -7.45 -3.11
CA LEU A 50 17.97 -6.44 -2.12
C LEU A 50 17.45 -5.05 -2.46
N GLU A 51 17.63 -4.58 -3.70
CA GLU A 51 17.24 -3.22 -4.12
C GLU A 51 15.71 -3.02 -4.05
N HIS A 52 14.93 -4.03 -4.44
CA HIS A 52 13.46 -4.00 -4.32
C HIS A 52 13.04 -4.02 -2.85
N TYR A 53 13.73 -4.83 -2.02
CA TYR A 53 13.48 -4.89 -0.58
C TYR A 53 13.73 -3.53 0.08
N ASP A 54 14.87 -2.91 -0.21
CA ASP A 54 15.25 -1.62 0.39
C ASP A 54 14.27 -0.51 -0.04
N SER A 55 13.87 -0.47 -1.31
CA SER A 55 12.85 0.45 -1.80
C SER A 55 11.48 0.22 -1.12
N TRP A 56 11.01 -1.03 -1.05
CA TRP A 56 9.77 -1.38 -0.38
C TRP A 56 9.80 -1.03 1.11
N LYS A 57 10.92 -1.27 1.79
CA LYS A 57 11.08 -1.02 3.24
C LYS A 57 10.86 0.45 3.61
N MET A 58 11.08 1.37 2.70
CA MET A 58 10.81 2.81 2.89
C MET A 58 9.33 3.18 2.70
N THR A 59 8.49 2.32 2.14
CA THR A 59 7.08 2.61 1.83
C THR A 59 6.18 2.55 3.05
N LEU A 60 4.96 3.11 2.93
CA LEU A 60 3.93 2.97 3.96
C LEU A 60 3.39 1.54 4.04
N HIS A 61 3.45 0.75 2.98
CA HIS A 61 3.04 -0.65 2.98
C HIS A 61 3.84 -1.46 4.00
N SER A 62 5.18 -1.36 3.96
CA SER A 62 6.04 -2.07 4.93
C SER A 62 5.86 -1.58 6.37
N ARG A 63 5.41 -0.33 6.56
CA ARG A 63 5.24 0.33 7.86
C ARG A 63 3.78 0.46 8.29
N MET A 64 2.85 -0.18 7.56
CA MET A 64 1.43 -0.13 7.91
C MET A 64 1.16 -0.73 9.29
N MET A 65 1.85 -1.79 9.64
CA MET A 65 1.91 -2.37 10.98
C MET A 65 3.37 -2.62 11.35
N GLN A 66 3.77 -2.26 12.55
CA GLN A 66 5.14 -2.39 13.01
C GLN A 66 5.19 -3.07 14.39
N ASP A 67 6.21 -3.92 14.59
CA ASP A 67 6.49 -4.58 15.87
C ASP A 67 7.12 -3.56 16.83
N ALA A 68 6.34 -3.13 17.83
CA ALA A 68 6.77 -2.14 18.82
C ALA A 68 7.77 -2.71 19.84
N LYS A 69 7.87 -4.04 19.95
CA LYS A 69 8.87 -4.69 20.80
C LYS A 69 10.26 -4.69 20.15
N LYS A 70 10.30 -4.82 18.83
CA LYS A 70 11.57 -4.74 18.05
C LYS A 70 11.98 -3.32 17.73
N ASN A 71 11.02 -2.41 17.59
CA ASN A 71 11.24 -1.02 17.25
C ASN A 71 10.32 -0.12 18.09
N GLN A 72 10.84 0.45 19.17
CA GLN A 72 10.07 1.35 20.04
C GLN A 72 9.71 2.67 19.35
N ASP A 73 10.51 3.14 18.38
CA ASP A 73 10.20 4.34 17.58
C ASP A 73 8.97 4.16 16.68
N ALA A 74 8.47 2.92 16.56
CA ALA A 74 7.19 2.68 15.92
C ALA A 74 6.02 3.35 16.66
N ILE A 75 6.15 3.63 17.96
CA ILE A 75 5.20 4.41 18.74
C ILE A 75 5.54 5.90 18.56
N ILE A 76 4.82 6.58 17.65
CA ILE A 76 5.14 7.95 17.20
C ILE A 76 4.72 9.03 18.18
N VAL A 77 4.12 8.69 19.31
CA VAL A 77 3.63 9.64 20.32
C VAL A 77 3.79 9.05 21.72
N PRO A 78 4.21 9.83 22.72
CA PRO A 78 4.27 9.37 24.11
C PRO A 78 2.89 8.92 24.60
N ILE A 79 2.84 7.79 25.30
CA ILE A 79 1.64 7.31 26.00
C ILE A 79 1.56 8.04 27.35
N ASP A 80 1.10 9.28 27.31
CA ASP A 80 0.86 10.13 28.48
C ASP A 80 -0.60 9.97 28.92
N GLU A 81 -0.82 9.25 30.00
CA GLU A 81 -2.17 8.97 30.49
C GLU A 81 -2.96 10.23 30.80
N LYS A 82 -2.33 11.25 31.39
CA LYS A 82 -3.01 12.50 31.72
C LYS A 82 -3.51 13.20 30.46
N LYS A 83 -2.62 13.37 29.47
CA LYS A 83 -3.00 13.97 28.17
C LYS A 83 -4.10 13.18 27.47
N ILE A 84 -4.00 11.84 27.50
CA ILE A 84 -5.02 10.97 26.90
C ILE A 84 -6.37 11.20 27.56
N ARG A 85 -6.43 11.19 28.91
CA ARG A 85 -7.66 11.44 29.68
C ARG A 85 -8.24 12.83 29.39
N ASP A 86 -7.40 13.85 29.37
CA ASP A 86 -7.79 15.23 29.10
C ASP A 86 -8.39 15.38 27.67
N ASP A 87 -7.85 14.68 26.68
CA ASP A 87 -8.38 14.71 25.30
C ASP A 87 -9.69 13.89 25.18
N LEU A 88 -9.76 12.72 25.82
CA LEU A 88 -10.97 11.89 25.82
C LEU A 88 -12.14 12.58 26.53
N ALA A 89 -11.89 13.31 27.60
CA ALA A 89 -12.93 14.05 28.33
C ALA A 89 -13.64 15.13 27.49
N LYS A 90 -12.99 15.63 26.42
CA LYS A 90 -13.57 16.60 25.48
C LYS A 90 -14.53 15.96 24.46
N ILE A 91 -14.53 14.63 24.35
CA ILE A 91 -15.34 13.90 23.35
C ILE A 91 -16.77 13.74 23.87
N LYS A 92 -17.73 14.22 23.09
CA LYS A 92 -19.15 14.04 23.39
C LYS A 92 -19.63 12.65 22.93
N GLY A 93 -20.51 12.04 23.71
CA GLY A 93 -21.16 10.78 23.34
C GLY A 93 -20.30 9.52 23.51
N LEU A 94 -19.28 9.57 24.36
CA LEU A 94 -18.56 8.37 24.78
C LEU A 94 -19.55 7.37 25.43
N LYS A 95 -19.43 6.09 25.08
CA LYS A 95 -20.21 4.98 25.65
C LYS A 95 -19.63 4.48 26.97
N VAL A 96 -18.35 4.75 27.20
CA VAL A 96 -17.62 4.46 28.43
C VAL A 96 -17.06 5.79 28.96
N PRO A 97 -17.20 6.09 30.26
CA PRO A 97 -16.61 7.29 30.86
C PRO A 97 -15.11 7.37 30.58
N ALA A 98 -14.60 8.59 30.29
CA ALA A 98 -13.22 8.80 29.88
C ALA A 98 -12.18 8.25 30.88
N ASP A 99 -12.49 8.32 32.21
CA ASP A 99 -11.67 7.77 33.28
C ASP A 99 -11.67 6.23 33.34
N LYS A 100 -12.61 5.56 32.69
CA LYS A 100 -12.75 4.08 32.65
C LYS A 100 -12.24 3.47 31.33
N ILE A 101 -11.90 4.29 30.33
CA ILE A 101 -11.36 3.77 29.07
C ILE A 101 -9.96 3.19 29.33
N PHE A 102 -9.71 1.97 28.83
CA PHE A 102 -8.42 1.30 28.94
C PHE A 102 -7.34 2.08 28.17
N ILE A 103 -6.23 2.38 28.84
CA ILE A 103 -5.03 2.98 28.24
C ILE A 103 -3.89 1.98 28.46
N PRO A 104 -3.25 1.48 27.39
CA PRO A 104 -2.14 0.54 27.54
C PRO A 104 -0.89 1.26 28.06
N LYS A 105 -0.09 0.57 28.82
CA LYS A 105 1.29 1.00 29.06
C LYS A 105 2.15 0.79 27.81
N PRO A 106 3.25 1.53 27.62
CA PRO A 106 4.11 1.37 26.44
C PRO A 106 4.64 -0.06 26.26
N ASP A 107 4.93 -0.74 27.36
CA ASP A 107 5.40 -2.13 27.36
C ASP A 107 4.30 -3.18 27.11
N GLU A 108 3.03 -2.82 27.17
CA GLU A 108 1.91 -3.70 26.78
C GLU A 108 1.63 -3.64 25.27
N ILE A 109 2.13 -2.62 24.58
CA ILE A 109 1.94 -2.45 23.14
C ILE A 109 2.84 -3.42 22.39
N LEU A 110 2.24 -4.33 21.63
CA LEU A 110 2.96 -5.29 20.80
C LEU A 110 3.19 -4.75 19.39
N TYR A 111 2.17 -4.13 18.81
CA TYR A 111 2.25 -3.57 17.46
C TYR A 111 1.57 -2.20 17.39
N THR A 112 2.03 -1.40 16.43
CA THR A 112 1.37 -0.17 16.02
C THR A 112 0.75 -0.33 14.63
N ILE A 113 -0.35 0.37 14.35
CA ILE A 113 -1.00 0.42 13.04
C ILE A 113 -1.08 1.87 12.58
N GLY A 114 -0.47 2.16 11.43
CA GLY A 114 -0.47 3.49 10.82
C GLY A 114 0.48 4.47 11.50
N SER A 115 0.81 5.55 10.76
CA SER A 115 1.73 6.59 11.23
C SER A 115 1.50 7.96 10.57
N GLN A 116 0.56 8.07 9.60
CA GLN A 116 0.40 9.28 8.79
C GLN A 116 -0.85 10.09 9.12
N TRP A 117 -1.98 9.44 9.28
CA TRP A 117 -3.26 10.09 9.62
C TRP A 117 -3.62 9.86 11.06
N LYS A 118 -3.49 8.62 11.48
CA LYS A 118 -3.71 8.15 12.85
C LYS A 118 -2.79 7.00 13.18
N GLN A 119 -2.59 6.77 14.47
CA GLN A 119 -1.94 5.57 14.98
C GLN A 119 -2.86 4.86 15.95
N ARG A 120 -2.93 3.54 15.84
CA ARG A 120 -3.60 2.62 16.75
C ARG A 120 -2.59 1.65 17.33
N PHE A 121 -2.95 1.06 18.45
CA PHE A 121 -2.07 0.18 19.20
C PHE A 121 -2.73 -1.18 19.36
N ILE A 122 -1.92 -2.23 19.28
CA ILE A 122 -2.36 -3.60 19.47
C ILE A 122 -1.73 -4.13 20.75
N VAL A 123 -2.58 -4.68 21.60
CA VAL A 123 -2.22 -5.39 22.83
C VAL A 123 -2.70 -6.83 22.75
N LYS A 124 -2.09 -7.70 23.59
CA LYS A 124 -2.55 -9.07 23.78
C LYS A 124 -3.48 -9.12 25.01
N LYS A 125 -4.64 -9.74 24.84
CA LYS A 125 -5.53 -10.10 25.93
C LYS A 125 -5.84 -11.59 25.81
N GLU A 126 -5.53 -12.35 26.83
CA GLU A 126 -5.51 -13.82 26.75
C GLU A 126 -4.56 -14.24 25.61
N ASP A 127 -5.00 -15.04 24.65
CA ASP A 127 -4.20 -15.48 23.50
C ASP A 127 -4.53 -14.76 22.18
N LYS A 128 -5.26 -13.64 22.26
CA LYS A 128 -5.69 -12.90 21.08
C LYS A 128 -5.17 -11.47 21.08
N LEU A 129 -5.05 -10.92 19.87
CA LEU A 129 -4.65 -9.54 19.64
C LEU A 129 -5.88 -8.66 19.48
N TYR A 130 -5.85 -7.47 20.11
CA TYR A 130 -6.93 -6.49 20.06
C TYR A 130 -6.40 -5.09 19.81
N ILE A 131 -7.15 -4.28 19.06
CA ILE A 131 -6.88 -2.84 18.96
C ILE A 131 -7.38 -2.18 20.23
N THR A 132 -6.54 -1.38 20.88
CA THR A 132 -6.90 -0.62 22.08
C THR A 132 -8.04 0.37 21.82
N PRO A 133 -8.80 0.76 22.86
CA PRO A 133 -9.92 1.69 22.72
C PRO A 133 -9.51 3.14 22.52
N ILE A 134 -8.22 3.42 22.31
CA ILE A 134 -7.67 4.74 22.03
C ILE A 134 -6.93 4.75 20.69
N GLN A 135 -6.90 5.91 20.06
CA GLN A 135 -6.12 6.17 18.86
C GLN A 135 -5.61 7.60 18.88
N TYR A 136 -4.47 7.82 18.21
CA TYR A 136 -3.87 9.14 18.09
C TYR A 136 -4.07 9.71 16.69
N PHE A 137 -4.54 10.95 16.59
CA PHE A 137 -4.72 11.68 15.33
C PHE A 137 -3.52 12.59 15.10
N VAL A 138 -2.70 12.23 14.10
CA VAL A 138 -1.39 12.86 13.84
C VAL A 138 -1.53 14.33 13.50
N LYS A 139 -2.48 14.70 12.63
CA LYS A 139 -2.63 16.08 12.17
C LYS A 139 -2.96 17.07 13.27
N ASN A 140 -3.79 16.66 14.22
CA ASN A 140 -4.29 17.52 15.28
C ASN A 140 -3.51 17.36 16.59
N ASN A 141 -2.59 16.40 16.66
CA ASN A 141 -1.88 16.05 17.90
C ASN A 141 -2.86 15.78 19.06
N THR A 142 -3.91 14.97 18.78
CA THR A 142 -4.99 14.68 19.73
C THR A 142 -5.25 13.19 19.85
N TRP A 143 -5.66 12.78 21.05
CA TRP A 143 -6.16 11.42 21.28
C TRP A 143 -7.67 11.37 21.06
N ALA A 144 -8.15 10.22 20.61
CA ALA A 144 -9.56 9.93 20.40
C ALA A 144 -9.89 8.50 20.83
N ASN A 145 -11.17 8.25 21.09
CA ASN A 145 -11.67 6.91 21.36
C ASN A 145 -11.73 6.05 20.08
N TYR A 146 -11.71 4.75 20.27
CA TYR A 146 -11.94 3.76 19.21
C TYR A 146 -12.68 2.55 19.75
N ASN A 147 -13.98 2.44 19.44
CA ASN A 147 -14.84 1.31 19.87
C ASN A 147 -14.74 1.01 21.38
N GLU A 148 -14.66 2.02 22.21
CA GLU A 148 -14.28 1.92 23.63
C GLU A 148 -15.15 0.95 24.44
N ALA A 149 -16.42 0.76 24.06
CA ALA A 149 -17.31 -0.18 24.73
C ALA A 149 -17.15 -1.65 24.27
N THR A 150 -16.49 -1.88 23.15
CA THR A 150 -16.45 -3.21 22.51
C THR A 150 -15.08 -3.57 21.95
N TRP A 151 -14.04 -2.84 22.30
CA TRP A 151 -12.70 -2.97 21.73
C TRP A 151 -12.11 -4.40 21.89
N ASP A 152 -12.47 -5.11 22.92
CA ASP A 152 -12.02 -6.47 23.27
C ASP A 152 -13.02 -7.58 22.85
N LYS A 153 -14.06 -7.25 22.09
CA LYS A 153 -15.06 -8.25 21.65
C LYS A 153 -14.72 -8.88 20.30
N LYS A 154 -13.99 -8.17 19.45
CA LYS A 154 -13.60 -8.69 18.13
C LYS A 154 -12.07 -8.72 18.02
N PRO A 155 -11.46 -9.92 17.92
CA PRO A 155 -10.03 -10.04 17.68
C PRO A 155 -9.59 -9.28 16.45
N TRP A 156 -8.44 -8.60 16.55
CA TRP A 156 -7.85 -7.81 15.47
C TRP A 156 -7.72 -8.58 14.16
N ILE A 157 -7.34 -9.84 14.23
CA ILE A 157 -7.06 -10.68 13.06
C ILE A 157 -8.28 -10.84 12.14
N LEU A 158 -9.50 -10.87 12.69
CA LEU A 158 -10.75 -11.00 11.92
C LEU A 158 -11.12 -9.71 11.16
N GLY A 159 -10.90 -8.56 11.78
CA GLY A 159 -11.29 -7.28 11.17
C GLY A 159 -10.20 -6.63 10.32
N CYS A 160 -8.94 -6.92 10.61
CA CYS A 160 -7.83 -6.11 10.13
C CYS A 160 -6.65 -6.93 9.58
N GLY A 161 -6.51 -8.20 10.00
CA GLY A 161 -5.30 -8.99 9.81
C GLY A 161 -4.83 -9.04 8.36
N GLY A 162 -5.69 -9.41 7.42
CA GLY A 162 -5.28 -9.63 6.03
C GLY A 162 -4.85 -8.38 5.26
N CYS A 163 -5.21 -7.17 5.75
CA CYS A 163 -4.78 -5.91 5.14
C CYS A 163 -3.58 -5.28 5.86
N HIS A 164 -3.29 -5.70 7.09
CA HIS A 164 -2.27 -5.09 7.95
C HIS A 164 -1.11 -6.02 8.29
N ALA A 165 -1.20 -7.30 7.94
CA ALA A 165 -0.14 -8.29 8.07
C ALA A 165 -0.13 -9.22 6.85
N THR A 166 1.00 -9.89 6.64
CA THR A 166 1.19 -10.82 5.53
C THR A 166 1.26 -12.26 6.05
N GLY A 167 0.64 -13.20 5.31
CA GLY A 167 0.63 -14.61 5.67
C GLY A 167 -0.22 -14.91 6.89
N VAL A 168 -1.42 -14.32 6.97
CA VAL A 168 -2.36 -14.51 8.08
C VAL A 168 -2.96 -15.90 8.06
N ASP A 169 -2.87 -16.59 9.20
CA ASP A 169 -3.50 -17.88 9.49
C ASP A 169 -4.54 -17.68 10.60
N LEU A 170 -5.82 -17.72 10.21
CA LEU A 170 -6.92 -17.49 11.14
C LEU A 170 -7.11 -18.65 12.15
N GLU A 171 -6.80 -19.88 11.73
CA GLU A 171 -6.95 -21.05 12.61
C GLU A 171 -5.93 -21.03 13.74
N LYS A 172 -4.68 -20.68 13.40
CA LYS A 172 -3.59 -20.55 14.38
C LYS A 172 -3.54 -19.19 15.07
N ASN A 173 -4.36 -18.23 14.65
CA ASN A 173 -4.34 -16.84 15.13
C ASN A 173 -2.94 -16.21 15.01
N THR A 174 -2.25 -16.43 13.88
CA THR A 174 -0.88 -15.97 13.60
C THR A 174 -0.76 -15.30 12.26
N PHE A 175 0.38 -14.69 12.01
CA PHE A 175 0.78 -14.17 10.70
C PHE A 175 2.31 -14.31 10.55
N VAL A 176 2.81 -14.24 9.32
CA VAL A 176 4.24 -14.43 9.03
C VAL A 176 5.04 -13.15 9.33
N GLU A 177 4.52 -12.00 8.89
CA GLU A 177 5.18 -10.71 9.15
C GLU A 177 4.15 -9.58 9.31
N PRO A 178 4.46 -8.55 10.14
CA PRO A 178 3.65 -7.34 10.21
C PRO A 178 3.86 -6.47 8.98
N GLY A 179 2.82 -5.72 8.60
CA GLY A 179 2.81 -4.89 7.40
C GLY A 179 2.48 -5.66 6.12
N VAL A 180 2.43 -4.93 5.01
CA VAL A 180 2.17 -5.49 3.68
C VAL A 180 3.51 -5.85 3.06
N GLY A 181 3.90 -7.11 3.20
CA GLY A 181 5.16 -7.67 2.69
C GLY A 181 5.10 -8.04 1.22
N CYS A 182 6.23 -8.53 0.70
CA CYS A 182 6.36 -8.93 -0.71
C CYS A 182 5.28 -9.92 -1.13
N GLU A 183 5.02 -10.92 -0.29
CA GLU A 183 4.09 -12.01 -0.59
C GLU A 183 2.61 -11.61 -0.56
N ALA A 184 2.27 -10.44 -0.04
CA ALA A 184 0.91 -9.91 -0.12
C ALA A 184 0.51 -9.59 -1.58
N CYS A 185 1.48 -9.22 -2.42
CA CYS A 185 1.27 -8.92 -3.85
C CYS A 185 1.79 -10.02 -4.78
N HIS A 186 2.82 -10.76 -4.37
CA HIS A 186 3.49 -11.78 -5.18
C HIS A 186 3.03 -13.20 -4.88
N GLY A 187 2.26 -13.41 -3.81
CA GLY A 187 1.83 -14.73 -3.35
C GLY A 187 2.92 -15.51 -2.62
N LYS A 188 2.57 -16.69 -2.10
CA LYS A 188 3.45 -17.55 -1.30
C LYS A 188 4.75 -17.89 -2.04
N GLY A 189 5.89 -17.61 -1.43
CA GLY A 189 7.21 -17.64 -2.07
C GLY A 189 8.02 -18.91 -1.89
N SER A 190 7.56 -19.92 -1.12
CA SER A 190 8.40 -21.06 -0.75
C SER A 190 8.97 -21.84 -1.95
N TRP A 191 8.19 -22.08 -2.99
CA TRP A 191 8.68 -22.75 -4.19
C TRP A 191 9.68 -21.89 -4.96
N HIS A 192 9.39 -20.59 -5.09
CA HIS A 192 10.28 -19.66 -5.75
C HIS A 192 11.64 -19.55 -5.04
N ALA A 193 11.63 -19.43 -3.72
CA ALA A 193 12.84 -19.30 -2.90
C ALA A 193 13.71 -20.57 -2.92
N ALA A 194 13.08 -21.75 -3.00
CA ALA A 194 13.80 -23.03 -3.04
C ALA A 194 14.54 -23.31 -4.36
N LEU A 195 14.15 -22.67 -5.46
CA LEU A 195 14.76 -22.87 -6.78
C LEU A 195 16.09 -22.11 -6.88
N PRO A 196 17.15 -22.68 -7.54
CA PRO A 196 18.40 -21.99 -7.78
C PRO A 196 18.23 -20.79 -8.70
N LYS A 197 19.13 -19.82 -8.64
CA LYS A 197 19.07 -18.59 -9.48
C LYS A 197 19.07 -18.90 -10.97
N THR A 198 19.66 -20.00 -11.37
CA THR A 198 19.75 -20.48 -12.76
C THR A 198 18.43 -21.00 -13.31
N ALA A 199 17.48 -21.44 -12.48
CA ALA A 199 16.17 -21.95 -12.87
C ALA A 199 15.20 -20.81 -13.22
N VAL A 200 15.51 -20.01 -14.23
CA VAL A 200 14.82 -18.76 -14.56
C VAL A 200 13.35 -18.97 -14.93
N PHE A 201 13.06 -20.00 -15.73
CA PHE A 201 11.68 -20.28 -16.19
C PHE A 201 10.82 -20.78 -15.03
N GLU A 202 11.31 -21.75 -14.30
CA GLU A 202 10.61 -22.36 -13.16
C GLU A 202 10.36 -21.33 -12.05
N LYS A 203 11.33 -20.43 -11.82
CA LYS A 203 11.15 -19.32 -10.89
C LYS A 203 9.99 -18.41 -11.30
N ARG A 204 9.88 -18.06 -12.58
CA ARG A 204 8.78 -17.23 -13.11
C ARG A 204 7.42 -17.86 -12.95
N GLU A 205 7.34 -19.20 -13.05
CA GLU A 205 6.08 -19.94 -12.89
C GLU A 205 5.66 -20.13 -11.42
N THR A 206 6.60 -19.97 -10.49
CA THR A 206 6.36 -20.25 -9.07
C THR A 206 5.97 -19.05 -8.23
N ILE A 207 6.01 -17.86 -8.80
CA ILE A 207 5.66 -16.60 -8.13
C ILE A 207 4.83 -15.71 -9.06
N VAL A 208 3.93 -14.91 -8.54
CA VAL A 208 3.15 -13.96 -9.33
C VAL A 208 3.99 -12.69 -9.57
N ASN A 209 4.03 -12.24 -10.83
CA ASN A 209 4.50 -10.90 -11.17
C ASN A 209 3.28 -10.04 -11.56
N PRO A 210 2.84 -9.10 -10.72
CA PRO A 210 1.66 -8.27 -10.99
C PRO A 210 1.71 -7.57 -12.34
N ALA A 211 2.87 -7.07 -12.76
CA ALA A 211 3.06 -6.39 -14.05
C ALA A 211 2.89 -7.31 -15.29
N LYS A 212 2.69 -8.61 -15.09
CA LYS A 212 2.43 -9.60 -16.16
C LYS A 212 0.97 -10.08 -16.18
N LEU A 213 0.17 -9.62 -15.25
CA LEU A 213 -1.25 -9.93 -15.20
C LEU A 213 -2.02 -9.01 -16.17
N THR A 214 -3.22 -9.42 -16.56
CA THR A 214 -4.15 -8.55 -17.25
C THR A 214 -4.62 -7.44 -16.29
N MET A 215 -4.97 -6.29 -16.83
CA MET A 215 -5.39 -5.12 -16.05
C MET A 215 -6.46 -5.45 -15.02
N GLY A 216 -7.52 -6.17 -15.42
CA GLY A 216 -8.62 -6.56 -14.53
C GLY A 216 -8.21 -7.47 -13.38
N VAL A 217 -7.12 -8.23 -13.52
CA VAL A 217 -6.59 -9.11 -12.46
C VAL A 217 -5.54 -8.40 -11.60
N GLU A 218 -4.69 -7.56 -12.21
CA GLU A 218 -3.69 -6.76 -11.50
C GLU A 218 -4.32 -5.88 -10.41
N VAL A 219 -5.36 -5.11 -10.78
CA VAL A 219 -6.01 -4.19 -9.85
C VAL A 219 -6.69 -4.88 -8.67
N GLN A 220 -7.07 -6.14 -8.81
CA GLN A 220 -7.69 -6.91 -7.74
C GLN A 220 -6.71 -7.23 -6.61
N ILE A 221 -5.41 -7.24 -6.88
CA ILE A 221 -4.38 -7.34 -5.83
C ILE A 221 -4.48 -6.13 -4.90
N CYS A 222 -4.58 -4.92 -5.45
CA CYS A 222 -4.81 -3.70 -4.66
C CYS A 222 -6.18 -3.73 -3.98
N GLY A 223 -7.21 -4.14 -4.72
CA GLY A 223 -8.58 -4.26 -4.26
C GLY A 223 -8.78 -5.25 -3.11
N SER A 224 -7.87 -6.22 -2.91
CA SER A 224 -7.96 -7.13 -1.78
C SER A 224 -7.85 -6.44 -0.41
N CYS A 225 -7.22 -5.24 -0.39
CA CYS A 225 -7.03 -4.42 0.81
C CYS A 225 -7.64 -3.00 0.68
N HIS A 226 -7.57 -2.39 -0.51
CA HIS A 226 -8.12 -1.05 -0.77
C HIS A 226 -9.62 -1.07 -1.10
N ASN A 227 -10.36 -1.90 -0.38
CA ASN A 227 -11.78 -2.20 -0.56
C ASN A 227 -12.41 -2.53 0.79
N ARG A 228 -13.72 -2.34 0.94
CA ARG A 228 -14.49 -2.76 2.11
C ARG A 228 -15.46 -3.87 1.72
N GLY A 229 -15.65 -4.81 2.63
CA GLY A 229 -16.56 -5.92 2.41
C GLY A 229 -16.36 -7.02 3.44
N LYS A 230 -16.70 -8.23 3.04
CA LYS A 230 -16.61 -9.42 3.91
C LYS A 230 -16.06 -10.61 3.13
N ALA A 231 -15.33 -11.46 3.82
CA ALA A 231 -14.91 -12.74 3.26
C ALA A 231 -16.12 -13.59 2.84
N THR A 232 -16.00 -14.26 1.69
CA THR A 232 -17.06 -15.15 1.19
C THR A 232 -17.11 -16.46 1.96
N GLN A 233 -15.94 -16.99 2.34
CA GLN A 233 -15.80 -18.32 2.91
C GLN A 233 -15.52 -18.30 4.42
N HIS A 234 -15.38 -17.13 5.05
CA HIS A 234 -15.05 -17.02 6.47
C HIS A 234 -15.93 -16.00 7.18
N LYS A 235 -16.96 -16.50 7.89
CA LYS A 235 -17.91 -15.64 8.62
C LYS A 235 -17.19 -14.78 9.67
N GLY A 236 -17.43 -13.48 9.64
CA GLY A 236 -16.88 -12.49 10.58
C GLY A 236 -15.57 -11.85 10.16
N ALA A 237 -14.89 -12.35 9.13
CA ALA A 237 -13.72 -11.69 8.58
C ALA A 237 -14.10 -10.56 7.61
N GLU A 238 -13.38 -9.43 7.72
CA GLU A 238 -13.62 -8.21 6.92
C GLU A 238 -12.49 -7.95 5.90
N TRP A 239 -11.85 -9.02 5.45
CA TRP A 239 -10.80 -9.02 4.45
C TRP A 239 -10.84 -10.30 3.62
N ALA A 240 -10.17 -10.35 2.49
CA ALA A 240 -10.21 -11.44 1.51
C ALA A 240 -9.46 -12.68 2.01
N VAL A 241 -10.06 -13.45 2.93
CA VAL A 241 -9.44 -14.66 3.50
C VAL A 241 -9.14 -15.68 2.42
N GLY A 242 -7.91 -16.17 2.38
CA GLY A 242 -7.45 -17.16 1.41
C GLY A 242 -7.19 -16.62 0.00
N TYR A 243 -7.35 -15.32 -0.22
CA TYR A 243 -7.04 -14.72 -1.53
C TYR A 243 -5.57 -14.94 -1.91
N GLU A 244 -5.37 -15.34 -3.14
CA GLU A 244 -4.06 -15.48 -3.75
C GLU A 244 -3.93 -14.51 -4.92
N PRO A 245 -2.87 -13.68 -4.97
CA PRO A 245 -2.61 -12.78 -6.09
C PRO A 245 -2.72 -13.49 -7.44
N GLY A 246 -3.40 -12.86 -8.38
CA GLY A 246 -3.66 -13.44 -9.71
C GLY A 246 -4.94 -14.26 -9.82
N LYS A 247 -5.68 -14.45 -8.74
CA LYS A 247 -7.01 -15.05 -8.73
C LYS A 247 -8.12 -14.00 -8.76
N ALA A 248 -9.32 -14.39 -9.10
CA ALA A 248 -10.50 -13.54 -9.06
C ALA A 248 -10.89 -13.22 -7.60
N LEU A 249 -10.89 -11.93 -7.24
CA LEU A 249 -11.11 -11.47 -5.85
C LEU A 249 -12.51 -11.81 -5.35
N GLU A 250 -13.52 -11.77 -6.21
CA GLU A 250 -14.92 -12.06 -5.87
C GLU A 250 -15.15 -13.48 -5.34
N ALA A 251 -14.26 -14.41 -5.65
CA ALA A 251 -14.30 -15.77 -5.08
C ALA A 251 -13.98 -15.78 -3.57
N TYR A 252 -13.29 -14.76 -3.07
CA TYR A 252 -12.78 -14.66 -1.70
C TYR A 252 -13.43 -13.54 -0.90
N PHE A 253 -13.95 -12.50 -1.58
CA PHE A 253 -14.37 -11.28 -0.94
C PHE A 253 -15.57 -10.66 -1.65
N LYS A 254 -16.61 -10.37 -0.88
CA LYS A 254 -17.78 -9.63 -1.34
C LYS A 254 -17.61 -8.18 -0.91
N SER A 255 -17.38 -7.30 -1.88
CA SER A 255 -17.31 -5.85 -1.65
C SER A 255 -18.62 -5.30 -1.09
N THR A 256 -18.53 -4.22 -0.32
CA THR A 256 -19.71 -3.48 0.13
C THR A 256 -20.51 -3.02 -1.10
N SER A 257 -21.81 -3.28 -1.09
CA SER A 257 -22.68 -2.94 -2.22
C SER A 257 -22.99 -1.45 -2.22
N PHE A 258 -22.79 -0.79 -3.34
CA PHE A 258 -23.22 0.60 -3.55
C PHE A 258 -24.73 0.77 -3.43
N ALA A 259 -25.51 -0.19 -3.93
CA ALA A 259 -26.97 -0.13 -3.95
C ALA A 259 -27.63 -0.27 -2.58
N ALA A 260 -26.88 -0.61 -1.53
CA ALA A 260 -27.46 -0.93 -0.23
C ALA A 260 -27.74 0.29 0.65
N GLY A 261 -27.46 1.52 0.20
CA GLY A 261 -27.68 2.72 0.99
C GLY A 261 -26.88 2.73 2.30
N ASP A 262 -25.67 2.17 2.32
CA ASP A 262 -24.79 2.21 3.48
C ASP A 262 -24.32 3.66 3.71
N VAL A 263 -25.16 4.43 4.37
CA VAL A 263 -24.93 5.84 4.73
C VAL A 263 -23.71 6.04 5.63
N LYS A 264 -23.17 4.96 6.20
CA LYS A 264 -21.99 5.03 7.08
C LYS A 264 -20.70 5.15 6.29
N GLU A 265 -20.53 4.34 5.26
CA GLU A 265 -19.26 4.21 4.53
C GLU A 265 -19.32 4.76 3.09
N ILE A 266 -20.51 5.03 2.58
CA ILE A 266 -20.78 5.47 1.20
C ILE A 266 -21.75 6.65 1.22
N TYR A 267 -21.51 7.65 0.36
CA TYR A 267 -22.42 8.76 0.12
C TYR A 267 -23.59 8.35 -0.76
N ALA A 268 -24.65 9.17 -0.79
CA ALA A 268 -25.82 8.92 -1.61
C ALA A 268 -25.56 8.91 -3.13
N ASN A 269 -24.43 9.43 -3.57
CA ASN A 269 -23.92 9.35 -4.96
C ASN A 269 -22.98 8.17 -5.19
N GLU A 270 -23.01 7.17 -4.29
CA GLU A 270 -22.22 5.94 -4.34
C GLU A 270 -20.69 6.12 -4.17
N PHE A 271 -20.22 7.34 -3.88
CA PHE A 271 -18.81 7.62 -3.65
C PHE A 271 -18.41 7.29 -2.21
N SER A 272 -17.17 6.91 -2.03
CA SER A 272 -16.64 6.45 -0.76
C SER A 272 -16.56 7.56 0.27
N LYS A 273 -17.12 7.30 1.46
CA LYS A 273 -17.05 8.13 2.66
C LYS A 273 -15.98 7.64 3.63
N GLY A 274 -15.76 6.35 3.69
CA GLY A 274 -14.71 5.71 4.50
C GLY A 274 -13.37 5.59 3.77
N HIS A 275 -12.27 5.49 4.52
CA HIS A 275 -10.95 5.20 3.96
C HIS A 275 -10.87 3.76 3.42
N HIS A 276 -9.77 3.44 2.72
CA HIS A 276 -9.47 2.18 2.05
C HIS A 276 -10.61 1.64 1.15
N GLN A 277 -11.21 2.55 0.36
CA GLN A 277 -12.22 2.23 -0.65
C GLN A 277 -11.82 2.75 -2.04
N GLN A 278 -10.51 2.96 -2.26
CA GLN A 278 -9.99 3.49 -3.51
C GLN A 278 -10.30 2.59 -4.70
N TYR A 279 -10.32 1.27 -4.49
CA TYR A 279 -10.70 0.29 -5.51
C TYR A 279 -12.15 0.46 -5.96
N ILE A 280 -13.06 0.68 -5.02
CA ILE A 280 -14.50 0.88 -5.29
C ILE A 280 -14.73 2.19 -6.06
N ASP A 281 -14.07 3.28 -5.63
CA ASP A 281 -14.16 4.57 -6.33
C ASP A 281 -13.61 4.47 -7.76
N TRP A 282 -12.42 3.87 -7.91
CA TRP A 282 -11.76 3.68 -9.19
C TRP A 282 -12.63 2.83 -10.14
N ALA A 283 -13.23 1.74 -9.65
CA ALA A 283 -14.05 0.83 -10.45
C ALA A 283 -15.30 1.51 -11.07
N GLN A 284 -15.72 2.67 -10.55
CA GLN A 284 -16.81 3.49 -11.10
C GLN A 284 -16.32 4.58 -12.03
N SER A 285 -15.02 4.72 -12.23
CA SER A 285 -14.42 5.81 -12.99
C SER A 285 -14.19 5.42 -14.43
N LYS A 286 -14.18 6.44 -15.33
CA LYS A 286 -13.75 6.25 -16.72
C LYS A 286 -12.32 5.69 -16.84
N HIS A 287 -11.46 5.89 -15.84
CA HIS A 287 -10.14 5.30 -15.84
C HIS A 287 -10.20 3.77 -15.80
N ALA A 288 -11.15 3.19 -15.08
CA ALA A 288 -11.35 1.74 -15.09
C ALA A 288 -11.84 1.25 -16.47
N ASP A 289 -12.79 1.95 -17.07
CA ASP A 289 -13.32 1.61 -18.40
C ASP A 289 -12.23 1.67 -19.48
N GLU A 290 -11.31 2.62 -19.37
CA GLU A 290 -10.18 2.84 -20.30
C GLU A 290 -8.93 2.01 -19.92
N GLY A 291 -9.03 1.14 -18.93
CA GLY A 291 -7.95 0.24 -18.54
C GLY A 291 -6.76 0.90 -17.82
N VAL A 292 -6.94 2.09 -17.25
CA VAL A 292 -5.93 2.74 -16.41
C VAL A 292 -5.93 2.09 -15.04
N THR A 293 -4.85 1.40 -14.69
CA THR A 293 -4.72 0.63 -13.44
C THR A 293 -4.17 1.47 -12.30
N CYS A 294 -4.15 0.90 -11.10
CA CYS A 294 -3.54 1.55 -9.93
C CYS A 294 -2.06 1.85 -10.16
N THR A 295 -1.33 0.93 -10.80
CA THR A 295 0.10 1.09 -11.09
C THR A 295 0.41 2.08 -12.21
N SER A 296 -0.59 2.51 -13.01
CA SER A 296 -0.43 3.63 -13.94
C SER A 296 -0.12 4.95 -13.22
N CYS A 297 -0.56 5.09 -11.96
CA CYS A 297 -0.36 6.29 -11.16
C CYS A 297 0.53 6.07 -9.92
N HIS A 298 0.53 4.88 -9.36
CA HIS A 298 1.25 4.55 -8.12
C HIS A 298 2.36 3.51 -8.38
N TYR A 299 3.38 3.54 -7.53
CA TYR A 299 4.38 2.45 -7.45
C TYR A 299 4.36 1.83 -6.06
N VAL A 300 4.75 0.55 -5.97
CA VAL A 300 4.83 -0.18 -4.69
C VAL A 300 6.29 -0.21 -4.19
N HIS A 301 7.22 -0.37 -5.13
CA HIS A 301 8.65 -0.25 -4.92
C HIS A 301 9.26 0.31 -6.21
N GLN A 302 10.15 1.29 -6.08
CA GLN A 302 10.87 1.91 -7.20
C GLN A 302 12.32 2.11 -6.80
N ILE A 303 13.21 1.38 -7.47
CA ILE A 303 14.63 1.39 -7.18
C ILE A 303 15.20 2.79 -7.44
N GLY A 304 16.03 3.30 -6.52
CA GLY A 304 16.73 4.57 -6.67
C GLY A 304 15.88 5.83 -6.47
N VAL A 305 14.57 5.70 -6.19
CA VAL A 305 13.68 6.83 -5.97
C VAL A 305 13.12 6.80 -4.54
N PRO A 306 13.38 7.83 -3.72
CA PRO A 306 12.75 7.91 -2.41
C PRO A 306 11.24 7.95 -2.54
N PRO A 307 10.49 7.17 -1.74
CA PRO A 307 9.04 7.13 -1.85
C PRO A 307 8.42 8.45 -1.39
N THR A 308 7.53 9.01 -2.21
CA THR A 308 6.60 10.04 -1.77
C THR A 308 5.56 9.44 -0.83
N ARG A 309 4.87 10.28 -0.05
CA ARG A 309 3.78 9.82 0.83
C ARG A 309 2.71 9.01 0.09
N SER A 310 2.36 9.42 -1.12
CA SER A 310 1.32 8.79 -1.94
C SER A 310 1.87 7.76 -2.91
N GLN A 311 3.20 7.59 -2.97
CA GLN A 311 3.89 6.67 -3.89
C GLN A 311 3.42 6.85 -5.35
N THR A 312 3.26 8.11 -5.80
CA THR A 312 2.86 8.42 -7.17
C THR A 312 4.05 8.50 -8.12
N GLN A 313 3.86 8.07 -9.37
CA GLN A 313 4.87 8.05 -10.44
C GLN A 313 5.42 9.45 -10.74
N ALA A 314 4.58 10.48 -10.58
CA ALA A 314 4.98 11.87 -10.72
C ALA A 314 4.29 12.76 -9.66
N ALA A 315 4.86 13.94 -9.41
CA ALA A 315 4.34 14.87 -8.41
C ALA A 315 3.23 15.76 -9.01
N GLY A 316 2.16 15.96 -8.21
CA GLY A 316 1.09 16.91 -8.49
C GLY A 316 0.42 16.70 -9.85
N SER A 317 0.18 17.78 -10.58
CA SER A 317 -0.49 17.74 -11.89
C SER A 317 0.29 16.98 -12.96
N LYS A 318 1.61 16.84 -12.84
CA LYS A 318 2.44 16.08 -13.77
C LYS A 318 1.96 14.64 -13.91
N GLN A 319 1.44 14.07 -12.84
CA GLN A 319 0.86 12.71 -12.84
C GLN A 319 -0.30 12.58 -13.85
N CYS A 320 -1.09 13.62 -13.99
CA CYS A 320 -2.27 13.62 -14.89
C CYS A 320 -1.90 14.02 -16.31
N LEU A 321 -0.98 14.99 -16.45
CA LEU A 321 -0.62 15.60 -17.74
C LEU A 321 0.16 14.66 -18.67
N VAL A 322 0.65 13.53 -18.18
CA VAL A 322 1.23 12.47 -19.02
C VAL A 322 0.23 11.99 -20.07
N CYS A 323 -1.05 11.86 -19.69
CA CYS A 323 -2.13 11.42 -20.57
C CYS A 323 -3.07 12.57 -20.95
N HIS A 324 -3.40 13.46 -20.00
CA HIS A 324 -4.32 14.59 -20.20
C HIS A 324 -3.58 15.83 -20.70
N GLN A 325 -3.00 15.75 -21.90
CA GLN A 325 -2.23 16.85 -22.51
C GLN A 325 -3.10 18.04 -22.90
N VAL A 326 -4.35 17.79 -23.27
CA VAL A 326 -5.33 18.82 -23.62
C VAL A 326 -6.30 19.00 -22.48
N VAL A 327 -6.17 20.12 -21.77
CA VAL A 327 -7.12 20.53 -20.74
C VAL A 327 -8.11 21.49 -21.36
N ASN A 328 -9.40 21.38 -20.98
CA ASN A 328 -10.44 22.27 -21.46
C ASN A 328 -10.03 23.74 -21.27
N ASN A 329 -10.16 24.54 -22.36
CA ASN A 329 -9.71 25.94 -22.40
C ASN A 329 -10.76 26.88 -21.81
N ASN A 330 -11.11 26.70 -20.52
CA ASN A 330 -11.96 27.64 -19.81
C ASN A 330 -11.28 28.25 -18.59
N GLN A 331 -11.81 29.33 -18.06
CA GLN A 331 -11.22 30.07 -16.96
C GLN A 331 -11.23 29.29 -15.65
N ALA A 332 -12.13 28.31 -15.48
CA ALA A 332 -12.18 27.47 -14.30
C ALA A 332 -10.85 26.68 -14.08
N HIS A 333 -10.12 26.35 -15.15
CA HIS A 333 -8.82 25.72 -15.05
C HIS A 333 -7.64 26.68 -14.80
N SER A 334 -7.87 27.99 -14.82
CA SER A 334 -6.82 29.00 -14.62
C SER A 334 -6.87 29.72 -13.28
N ILE A 335 -8.05 29.90 -12.70
CA ILE A 335 -8.24 30.65 -11.45
C ILE A 335 -7.57 30.01 -10.22
N HIS A 336 -7.32 28.69 -10.26
CA HIS A 336 -6.65 27.94 -9.20
C HIS A 336 -5.31 27.39 -9.68
N SER A 337 -4.48 28.24 -10.29
CA SER A 337 -3.16 27.82 -10.83
C SER A 337 -2.24 27.19 -9.79
N PHE A 338 -2.44 27.50 -8.49
CA PHE A 338 -1.76 26.88 -7.36
C PHE A 338 -2.34 25.51 -6.97
N ALA A 339 -3.59 25.20 -7.36
CA ALA A 339 -4.21 23.91 -7.09
C ALA A 339 -3.86 22.94 -8.21
N ASN A 340 -3.36 21.76 -7.82
CA ASN A 340 -3.15 20.69 -8.80
C ASN A 340 -4.48 20.03 -9.17
N CYS A 341 -4.47 19.21 -10.23
CA CYS A 341 -5.66 18.52 -10.73
C CYS A 341 -6.42 17.73 -9.64
N VAL A 342 -5.67 17.10 -8.73
CA VAL A 342 -6.25 16.27 -7.65
C VAL A 342 -7.11 17.08 -6.68
N GLY A 343 -6.85 18.39 -6.51
CA GLY A 343 -7.64 19.23 -5.61
C GLY A 343 -9.11 19.32 -5.99
N CYS A 344 -9.41 19.28 -7.28
CA CYS A 344 -10.79 19.32 -7.81
C CYS A 344 -11.28 17.94 -8.24
N HIS A 345 -10.46 17.19 -9.01
CA HIS A 345 -10.88 15.93 -9.64
C HIS A 345 -10.73 14.71 -8.72
N MET A 346 -10.03 14.84 -7.61
CA MET A 346 -9.95 13.84 -6.54
C MET A 346 -10.25 14.51 -5.20
N PRO A 347 -11.50 15.00 -5.00
CA PRO A 347 -11.82 15.80 -3.83
C PRO A 347 -11.58 15.03 -2.53
N ARG A 348 -11.23 15.77 -1.48
CA ARG A 348 -11.01 15.20 -0.15
C ARG A 348 -12.34 14.99 0.54
N ILE A 349 -13.01 13.89 0.24
CA ILE A 349 -14.33 13.55 0.77
C ILE A 349 -14.34 12.31 1.67
N ALA A 350 -13.32 11.47 1.56
CA ALA A 350 -13.22 10.29 2.40
C ALA A 350 -12.47 10.58 3.72
N THR A 351 -12.73 9.76 4.73
CA THR A 351 -12.29 9.96 6.11
C THR A 351 -11.42 8.81 6.59
N SER A 352 -10.21 9.11 7.06
CA SER A 352 -9.38 8.18 7.84
C SER A 352 -9.37 8.55 9.32
N ALA A 353 -8.83 9.69 9.68
CA ALA A 353 -8.82 10.23 11.04
C ALA A 353 -9.82 11.39 11.16
N LEU A 354 -9.78 12.31 10.22
CA LEU A 354 -10.60 13.51 10.17
C LEU A 354 -11.40 13.54 8.88
N SER A 355 -12.59 14.12 8.93
CA SER A 355 -13.42 14.31 7.74
C SER A 355 -12.62 15.01 6.63
N GLY A 356 -12.60 14.42 5.44
CA GLY A 356 -11.91 14.99 4.29
C GLY A 356 -10.39 14.93 4.35
N ASP A 357 -9.80 13.95 5.01
CA ASP A 357 -8.34 13.75 5.02
C ASP A 357 -7.83 12.83 3.90
N ILE A 358 -8.72 12.14 3.19
CA ILE A 358 -8.41 11.23 2.09
C ILE A 358 -9.01 11.73 0.78
N HIS A 359 -8.22 11.67 -0.29
CA HIS A 359 -8.67 11.91 -1.65
C HIS A 359 -9.53 10.75 -2.18
N SER A 360 -10.67 11.08 -2.79
CA SER A 360 -11.49 10.16 -3.56
C SER A 360 -10.77 9.73 -4.86
N HIS A 361 -11.07 8.55 -5.36
CA HIS A 361 -10.54 8.01 -6.62
C HIS A 361 -11.61 7.89 -7.72
N VAL A 362 -12.66 8.69 -7.65
CA VAL A 362 -13.71 8.76 -8.68
C VAL A 362 -13.32 9.63 -9.88
N PHE A 363 -12.26 10.44 -9.76
CA PHE A 363 -11.68 11.30 -10.80
C PHE A 363 -12.65 12.32 -11.42
N VAL A 364 -13.63 12.76 -10.65
CA VAL A 364 -14.59 13.79 -11.06
C VAL A 364 -14.59 14.96 -10.08
N ALA A 365 -14.78 16.18 -10.61
CA ALA A 365 -15.01 17.34 -9.78
C ALA A 365 -16.46 17.34 -9.29
N LEU A 366 -16.66 17.27 -7.99
CA LEU A 366 -17.96 17.45 -7.36
C LEU A 366 -18.25 18.95 -7.25
N LEU A 367 -19.35 19.39 -7.84
CA LEU A 367 -19.70 20.81 -7.93
C LEU A 367 -20.62 21.23 -6.79
N PRO A 368 -20.71 22.54 -6.47
CA PRO A 368 -21.65 23.05 -5.47
C PRO A 368 -23.09 22.63 -5.73
N ARG A 369 -23.51 22.52 -7.00
CA ARG A 369 -24.84 22.02 -7.38
C ARG A 369 -25.15 20.60 -6.91
N ASP A 370 -24.13 19.76 -6.75
CA ASP A 370 -24.31 18.39 -6.28
C ASP A 370 -24.68 18.40 -4.79
N THR A 371 -24.03 19.26 -4.00
CA THR A 371 -24.40 19.50 -2.59
C THR A 371 -25.74 20.23 -2.46
N LEU A 372 -26.07 21.15 -3.38
CA LEU A 372 -27.39 21.80 -3.38
C LEU A 372 -28.54 20.81 -3.62
N LYS A 373 -28.32 19.80 -4.47
CA LYS A 373 -29.30 18.72 -4.70
C LYS A 373 -29.38 17.77 -3.51
N ASN A 374 -28.27 17.46 -2.89
CA ASN A 374 -28.20 16.59 -1.71
C ASN A 374 -27.14 17.08 -0.73
N PRO A 375 -27.53 17.74 0.38
CA PRO A 375 -26.60 18.33 1.34
C PRO A 375 -25.62 17.36 2.01
N VAL A 376 -25.86 16.05 1.92
CA VAL A 376 -24.95 15.01 2.46
C VAL A 376 -23.76 14.79 1.54
N ILE A 377 -23.87 15.15 0.24
CA ILE A 377 -22.78 14.99 -0.73
C ILE A 377 -21.86 16.21 -0.64
N PRO A 378 -20.58 16.04 -0.25
CA PRO A 378 -19.61 17.15 -0.25
C PRO A 378 -19.23 17.54 -1.67
N ASN A 379 -18.75 18.76 -1.86
CA ASN A 379 -18.23 19.24 -3.14
C ASN A 379 -16.74 19.63 -3.09
N SER A 380 -16.10 19.65 -4.23
CA SER A 380 -14.67 19.95 -4.34
C SER A 380 -14.31 21.38 -3.89
N CYS A 381 -15.24 22.35 -4.03
CA CYS A 381 -15.00 23.72 -3.64
C CYS A 381 -14.87 23.88 -2.12
N GLN A 382 -15.82 23.33 -1.37
CA GLN A 382 -15.86 23.46 0.10
C GLN A 382 -14.88 22.54 0.81
N THR A 383 -14.22 21.60 0.14
CA THR A 383 -13.07 20.87 0.70
C THR A 383 -11.84 21.77 0.83
N CYS A 384 -11.80 22.91 0.13
CA CYS A 384 -10.79 23.93 0.27
C CYS A 384 -11.11 24.86 1.45
N HIS A 385 -10.12 25.20 2.27
CA HIS A 385 -10.29 26.07 3.43
C HIS A 385 -10.79 27.48 3.09
N LYS A 386 -10.51 27.99 1.87
CA LYS A 386 -10.95 29.32 1.41
C LYS A 386 -12.44 29.37 1.09
N HIS A 387 -13.03 28.25 0.67
CA HIS A 387 -14.44 28.19 0.26
C HIS A 387 -15.34 27.47 1.27
N LYS A 388 -14.75 26.99 2.39
CA LYS A 388 -15.43 26.11 3.35
C LYS A 388 -16.79 26.62 3.84
N ASN A 389 -16.91 27.93 4.05
CA ASN A 389 -18.09 28.58 4.61
C ASN A 389 -18.82 29.49 3.61
N GLN A 390 -18.47 29.42 2.30
CA GLN A 390 -19.14 30.23 1.29
C GLN A 390 -20.49 29.64 0.90
N ASP A 391 -21.39 30.54 0.49
CA ASP A 391 -22.71 30.15 0.01
C ASP A 391 -22.61 29.30 -1.27
N LEU A 392 -23.32 28.18 -1.27
CA LEU A 392 -23.27 27.21 -2.36
C LEU A 392 -23.81 27.73 -3.68
N LYS A 393 -24.86 28.58 -3.64
CA LYS A 393 -25.46 29.16 -4.85
C LYS A 393 -24.51 30.17 -5.48
N GLN A 394 -23.83 30.98 -4.65
CA GLN A 394 -22.79 31.89 -5.13
C GLN A 394 -21.60 31.13 -5.71
N LEU A 395 -21.11 30.09 -5.06
CA LEU A 395 -20.03 29.25 -5.58
C LEU A 395 -20.41 28.61 -6.92
N GLN A 396 -21.66 28.14 -7.07
CA GLN A 396 -22.13 27.57 -8.33
C GLN A 396 -22.23 28.61 -9.42
N ALA A 397 -22.80 29.78 -9.12
CA ALA A 397 -22.91 30.86 -10.09
C ALA A 397 -21.55 31.35 -10.60
N VAL A 398 -20.57 31.47 -9.70
CA VAL A 398 -19.17 31.81 -10.09
C VAL A 398 -18.58 30.72 -10.96
N TYR A 399 -18.74 29.45 -10.59
CA TYR A 399 -18.24 28.32 -11.38
C TYR A 399 -18.87 28.34 -12.80
N ASP A 400 -20.17 28.50 -12.92
CA ASP A 400 -20.88 28.51 -14.20
C ASP A 400 -20.38 29.68 -15.10
N ALA A 401 -20.19 30.86 -14.51
CA ALA A 401 -19.61 32.00 -15.23
C ALA A 401 -18.18 31.71 -15.73
N LEU A 402 -17.36 31.06 -14.91
CA LEU A 402 -15.96 30.74 -15.26
C LEU A 402 -15.83 29.64 -16.31
N THR A 403 -16.81 28.75 -16.42
CA THR A 403 -16.78 27.66 -17.43
C THR A 403 -17.07 28.16 -18.84
N VAL A 404 -17.77 29.27 -18.99
CA VAL A 404 -18.06 29.87 -20.31
C VAL A 404 -17.03 30.90 -20.75
N LEU A 405 -16.19 31.40 -19.84
CA LEU A 405 -15.15 32.37 -20.17
C LEU A 405 -13.89 31.65 -20.66
N PRO A 406 -13.27 32.15 -21.75
CA PRO A 406 -11.98 31.63 -22.21
C PRO A 406 -10.89 31.97 -21.20
N LYS A 407 -9.81 31.18 -21.18
CA LYS A 407 -8.63 31.52 -20.38
C LYS A 407 -8.09 32.89 -20.75
N PRO A 408 -7.65 33.71 -19.79
CA PRO A 408 -6.98 34.98 -20.07
C PRO A 408 -5.75 34.78 -20.99
N MET A 409 -5.54 35.66 -21.92
CA MET A 409 -4.32 35.70 -22.75
C MET A 409 -3.09 35.85 -21.82
N GLY A 410 -2.06 35.06 -22.07
CA GLY A 410 -0.81 35.08 -21.26
C GLY A 410 -0.71 34.01 -20.21
N MET A 411 -1.77 33.27 -19.90
CA MET A 411 -1.62 32.05 -19.11
C MET A 411 -1.20 30.85 -20.00
N PRO A 412 -0.30 29.98 -19.55
CA PRO A 412 0.13 28.84 -20.37
C PRO A 412 -1.06 27.95 -20.72
N GLY A 413 -1.55 28.13 -21.95
CA GLY A 413 -2.70 27.42 -22.50
C GLY A 413 -2.38 26.04 -23.09
N LYS A 414 -1.14 25.80 -23.36
CA LYS A 414 -0.57 24.51 -23.73
C LYS A 414 0.71 24.34 -22.93
N VAL A 415 0.80 23.35 -22.11
CA VAL A 415 2.09 22.71 -21.88
C VAL A 415 2.37 22.06 -23.23
N GLU A 416 3.28 22.63 -24.06
CA GLU A 416 3.80 21.88 -25.19
C GLU A 416 4.22 20.52 -24.64
N ALA A 417 3.69 19.47 -25.27
CA ALA A 417 4.17 18.14 -24.99
C ALA A 417 5.69 18.20 -25.01
N PRO A 418 6.41 17.72 -24.04
CA PRO A 418 7.85 17.63 -24.15
C PRO A 418 8.09 16.94 -25.47
N LYS A 419 8.79 17.63 -26.39
CA LYS A 419 9.25 17.04 -27.66
C LYS A 419 9.75 15.67 -27.25
N THR A 420 9.23 14.65 -27.87
CA THR A 420 9.58 13.24 -27.56
C THR A 420 11.06 13.20 -27.21
N VAL A 421 11.37 13.02 -25.95
CA VAL A 421 12.73 12.76 -25.54
C VAL A 421 12.99 11.44 -26.25
N GLU A 422 13.81 11.48 -27.31
CA GLU A 422 14.35 10.27 -27.90
C GLU A 422 14.76 9.40 -26.74
N ALA A 423 14.23 8.19 -26.71
CA ALA A 423 14.52 7.25 -25.63
C ALA A 423 16.03 7.20 -25.49
N VAL A 424 16.55 7.76 -24.41
CA VAL A 424 17.97 7.64 -24.07
C VAL A 424 18.22 6.14 -24.04
N PRO A 425 19.07 5.62 -24.94
CA PRO A 425 19.38 4.20 -24.93
C PRO A 425 19.87 3.86 -23.52
N PRO A 426 19.51 2.69 -22.99
CA PRO A 426 19.96 2.29 -21.68
C PRO A 426 21.50 2.40 -21.63
N PRO A 427 22.07 2.92 -20.53
CA PRO A 427 23.50 3.03 -20.39
C PRO A 427 24.11 1.66 -20.68
N LYS A 428 25.06 1.61 -21.63
CA LYS A 428 25.84 0.40 -21.88
C LYS A 428 26.41 -0.04 -20.54
N ALA A 429 26.15 -1.28 -20.17
CA ALA A 429 26.76 -1.88 -18.98
C ALA A 429 28.27 -1.71 -19.09
N GLU A 430 28.86 -0.85 -18.28
CA GLU A 430 30.31 -0.80 -18.12
C GLU A 430 30.75 -2.16 -17.58
N ALA A 431 31.75 -2.73 -18.21
CA ALA A 431 32.40 -3.94 -17.75
C ALA A 431 32.91 -3.72 -16.31
N PRO A 432 32.86 -4.74 -15.45
CA PRO A 432 33.32 -4.62 -14.08
C PRO A 432 34.73 -4.12 -14.07
N LYS A 433 35.02 -3.00 -13.43
CA LYS A 433 36.40 -2.55 -13.16
C LYS A 433 37.06 -3.62 -12.29
N GLU A 434 38.20 -4.09 -12.71
CA GLU A 434 39.07 -5.01 -11.95
C GLU A 434 39.24 -4.52 -10.51
N ALA A 435 39.07 -5.42 -9.57
CA ALA A 435 39.29 -5.14 -8.16
C ALA A 435 40.75 -4.73 -7.92
N PRO A 436 41.02 -3.77 -7.03
CA PRO A 436 42.38 -3.39 -6.68
C PRO A 436 43.13 -4.59 -6.06
N PRO A 437 44.44 -4.75 -6.32
CA PRO A 437 45.21 -5.86 -5.79
C PRO A 437 45.26 -5.84 -4.26
N GLN A 438 45.04 -7.01 -3.66
CA GLN A 438 45.14 -7.19 -2.21
C GLN A 438 46.55 -6.84 -1.70
N PRO A 439 46.69 -6.22 -0.52
CA PRO A 439 47.98 -5.98 0.10
C PRO A 439 48.67 -7.31 0.45
N ALA A 440 49.95 -7.40 0.12
CA ALA A 440 50.78 -8.54 0.45
C ALA A 440 50.84 -8.77 1.98
N GLU A 441 50.64 -10.01 2.40
CA GLU A 441 50.85 -10.42 3.80
C GLU A 441 52.28 -10.18 4.24
N ALA A 442 52.46 -9.53 5.39
CA ALA A 442 53.75 -9.36 6.04
C ALA A 442 54.22 -10.68 6.66
N PRO A 443 55.52 -11.00 6.61
CA PRO A 443 56.07 -12.24 7.14
C PRO A 443 55.97 -12.25 8.67
N LYS A 444 55.43 -13.36 9.20
CA LYS A 444 55.48 -13.68 10.64
C LYS A 444 56.88 -13.91 11.11
N LYS A 445 57.33 -13.18 12.12
CA LYS A 445 58.45 -13.54 13.01
C LYS A 445 57.90 -14.29 14.21
#